data_416f67b73689cea50823480c7a602017
#
_entry.id   416f67b73689cea50823480c7a602017
#
_cell.length_a   1.000
_cell.length_b   1.000
_cell.length_c   1.000
_cell.angle_alpha   90.00
_cell.angle_beta   90.00
_cell.angle_gamma   90.00
#
_symmetry.space_group_name_H-M   'P 1'
#
loop_
_entity.id
_entity.type
_entity.pdbx_description
1 polymer ?
#
loop_
_entity_poly.entity_id
_entity_poly.type
_entity_poly.pdbx_seq_one_letter_code
_entity_poly.pdbx_strand_id
1 'polypeptide(L)'
;MREQEIKNYKVLNKLAEQNGIVIFGGKEDVSIPLCELRQAFGIKENCYNRSFENLTISEACDIYADCVADLSPETILLHIEDEESFKFSAGKFTNDYRKLISQIRKNNKKCRIGIVSAKNYDSNSEIAELNKQLKYIADSEKCEFCDISQKRVWNPQQTKDIVSFVYNIGFVHPLKNKRPLNDLVRLLFCVNDHSYTR
;
A
#
# COMPACT_ATOMS: atom_id res chain seq x y z
N MET A 1 -20.22 -10.17 -7.58
CA MET A 1 -18.95 -9.68 -8.15
C MET A 1 -17.79 -9.94 -7.18
N ARG A 2 -17.81 -9.44 -5.95
CA ARG A 2 -16.74 -9.62 -4.94
C ARG A 2 -16.39 -11.06 -4.61
N GLU A 3 -17.39 -11.95 -4.46
CA GLU A 3 -17.12 -13.39 -4.23
C GLU A 3 -16.28 -14.04 -5.34
N GLN A 4 -16.47 -13.62 -6.59
CA GLN A 4 -15.67 -14.13 -7.71
C GLN A 4 -14.24 -13.62 -7.66
N GLU A 5 -14.04 -12.36 -7.28
CA GLU A 5 -12.69 -11.79 -7.10
C GLU A 5 -11.94 -12.49 -5.97
N ILE A 6 -12.61 -12.74 -4.84
CA ILE A 6 -12.03 -13.51 -3.72
C ILE A 6 -11.63 -14.93 -4.18
N LYS A 7 -12.49 -15.61 -4.94
CA LYS A 7 -12.18 -16.95 -5.50
C LYS A 7 -10.97 -16.88 -6.43
N ASN A 8 -10.90 -15.84 -7.27
CA ASN A 8 -9.76 -15.65 -8.17
C ASN A 8 -8.45 -15.44 -7.38
N TYR A 9 -8.48 -14.60 -6.33
CA TYR A 9 -7.30 -14.39 -5.50
C TYR A 9 -6.87 -15.64 -4.75
N LYS A 10 -7.80 -16.47 -4.25
CA LYS A 10 -7.48 -17.78 -3.66
C LYS A 10 -6.77 -18.71 -4.64
N VAL A 11 -7.19 -18.71 -5.90
CA VAL A 11 -6.52 -19.52 -6.94
C VAL A 11 -5.12 -18.96 -7.24
N LEU A 12 -5.00 -17.65 -7.43
CA LEU A 12 -3.73 -16.99 -7.70
C LEU A 12 -2.73 -17.15 -6.54
N ASN A 13 -3.20 -17.13 -5.29
CA ASN A 13 -2.33 -17.31 -4.13
C ASN A 13 -1.66 -18.69 -4.09
N LYS A 14 -2.32 -19.74 -4.64
CA LYS A 14 -1.73 -21.08 -4.74
C LYS A 14 -0.56 -21.15 -5.74
N LEU A 15 -0.49 -20.21 -6.67
CA LEU A 15 0.57 -20.10 -7.68
C LEU A 15 1.65 -19.09 -7.29
N ALA A 16 1.39 -18.28 -6.28
CA ALA A 16 2.26 -17.19 -5.86
C ALA A 16 3.34 -17.68 -4.89
N GLU A 17 4.50 -17.06 -4.96
CA GLU A 17 5.55 -17.25 -3.95
C GLU A 17 5.23 -16.41 -2.69
N GLN A 18 5.53 -16.98 -1.52
CA GLN A 18 5.34 -16.27 -0.26
C GLN A 18 6.40 -15.16 -0.04
N ASN A 19 6.21 -14.36 1.00
CA ASN A 19 7.15 -13.34 1.48
C ASN A 19 7.42 -12.18 0.52
N GLY A 20 6.44 -11.84 -0.32
CA GLY A 20 6.50 -10.69 -1.21
C GLY A 20 5.93 -9.40 -0.57
N ILE A 21 5.76 -8.40 -1.42
CA ILE A 21 5.07 -7.15 -1.13
C ILE A 21 3.63 -7.28 -1.58
N VAL A 22 2.67 -6.99 -0.71
CA VAL A 22 1.24 -7.01 -1.04
C VAL A 22 0.67 -5.61 -0.93
N ILE A 23 -0.01 -5.14 -1.97
CA ILE A 23 -0.93 -4.00 -1.90
C ILE A 23 -2.31 -4.54 -1.55
N PHE A 24 -2.90 -4.01 -0.49
CA PHE A 24 -4.26 -4.32 -0.06
C PHE A 24 -5.00 -3.02 0.16
N GLY A 25 -5.81 -2.64 -0.82
CA GLY A 25 -6.36 -1.30 -0.89
C GLY A 25 -7.66 -1.19 -1.68
N GLY A 26 -8.00 0.04 -2.00
CA GLY A 26 -9.24 0.45 -2.62
C GLY A 26 -9.19 0.54 -4.15
N LYS A 27 -10.18 1.28 -4.69
CA LYS A 27 -10.44 1.41 -6.13
C LYS A 27 -9.23 1.91 -6.93
N GLU A 28 -8.53 2.91 -6.41
CA GLU A 28 -7.39 3.49 -7.13
C GLU A 28 -6.25 2.48 -7.34
N ASP A 29 -6.16 1.50 -6.45
CA ASP A 29 -5.08 0.53 -6.45
C ASP A 29 -5.32 -0.66 -7.39
N VAL A 30 -6.59 -0.95 -7.71
CA VAL A 30 -6.95 -2.09 -8.58
C VAL A 30 -6.21 -2.04 -9.92
N SER A 31 -6.04 -0.85 -10.46
CA SER A 31 -5.40 -0.61 -11.76
C SER A 31 -3.88 -0.45 -11.72
N ILE A 32 -3.24 -0.54 -10.55
CA ILE A 32 -1.77 -0.40 -10.45
C ILE A 32 -1.09 -1.53 -11.23
N PRO A 33 -0.29 -1.23 -12.26
CA PRO A 33 0.38 -2.23 -13.09
C PRO A 33 1.65 -2.75 -12.40
N LEU A 34 1.48 -3.51 -11.31
CA LEU A 34 2.58 -3.92 -10.43
C LEU A 34 3.69 -4.69 -11.12
N CYS A 35 3.37 -5.51 -12.13
CA CYS A 35 4.38 -6.29 -12.84
C CYS A 35 5.33 -5.38 -13.62
N GLU A 36 4.78 -4.38 -14.31
CA GLU A 36 5.54 -3.39 -15.08
C GLU A 36 6.35 -2.50 -14.15
N LEU A 37 5.75 -2.04 -13.04
CA LEU A 37 6.45 -1.20 -12.06
C LEU A 37 7.57 -1.96 -11.36
N ARG A 38 7.34 -3.22 -10.99
CA ARG A 38 8.36 -4.10 -10.43
C ARG A 38 9.56 -4.20 -11.36
N GLN A 39 9.30 -4.42 -12.64
CA GLN A 39 10.34 -4.55 -13.67
C GLN A 39 11.06 -3.21 -13.91
N ALA A 40 10.29 -2.12 -14.11
CA ALA A 40 10.82 -0.79 -14.39
C ALA A 40 11.72 -0.25 -13.27
N PHE A 41 11.35 -0.52 -12.02
CA PHE A 41 12.08 -0.03 -10.85
C PHE A 41 13.04 -1.06 -10.23
N GLY A 42 13.24 -2.20 -10.87
CA GLY A 42 14.16 -3.24 -10.39
C GLY A 42 13.83 -3.75 -8.99
N ILE A 43 12.53 -3.83 -8.64
CA ILE A 43 12.08 -4.35 -7.35
C ILE A 43 12.29 -5.87 -7.38
N LYS A 44 13.13 -6.39 -6.48
CA LYS A 44 13.50 -7.80 -6.43
C LYS A 44 12.39 -8.67 -5.83
N GLU A 45 11.69 -8.12 -4.87
CA GLU A 45 10.60 -8.81 -4.18
C GLU A 45 9.43 -9.06 -5.13
N ASN A 46 8.73 -10.16 -4.95
CA ASN A 46 7.48 -10.38 -5.64
C ASN A 46 6.42 -9.40 -5.15
N CYS A 47 5.65 -8.85 -6.08
CA CYS A 47 4.64 -7.84 -5.79
C CYS A 47 3.26 -8.37 -6.19
N TYR A 48 2.29 -8.29 -5.27
CA TYR A 48 0.95 -8.78 -5.47
C TYR A 48 -0.08 -7.70 -5.16
N ASN A 49 -0.98 -7.48 -6.10
CA ASN A 49 -2.13 -6.61 -5.90
C ASN A 49 -3.32 -7.46 -5.42
N ARG A 50 -3.87 -7.11 -4.26
CA ARG A 50 -5.06 -7.73 -3.66
C ARG A 50 -6.07 -6.66 -3.27
N SER A 51 -6.17 -5.62 -4.11
CA SER A 51 -7.08 -4.49 -3.92
C SER A 51 -8.44 -4.79 -4.53
N PHE A 52 -9.47 -4.10 -4.03
CA PHE A 52 -10.84 -4.24 -4.46
C PHE A 52 -11.50 -2.87 -4.64
N GLU A 53 -12.38 -2.74 -5.61
CA GLU A 53 -13.23 -1.55 -5.70
C GLU A 53 -14.09 -1.39 -4.43
N ASN A 54 -14.15 -0.18 -3.89
CA ASN A 54 -14.96 0.17 -2.72
C ASN A 54 -14.73 -0.73 -1.49
N LEU A 55 -13.46 -1.04 -1.20
CA LEU A 55 -13.09 -1.83 -0.03
C LEU A 55 -13.24 -1.00 1.24
N THR A 56 -14.13 -1.41 2.13
CA THR A 56 -14.21 -0.84 3.48
C THR A 56 -13.24 -1.53 4.42
N ILE A 57 -12.85 -0.83 5.51
CA ILE A 57 -11.93 -1.42 6.50
C ILE A 57 -12.57 -2.62 7.22
N SER A 58 -13.88 -2.63 7.42
CA SER A 58 -14.59 -3.76 8.00
C SER A 58 -14.53 -4.99 7.08
N GLU A 59 -14.83 -4.81 5.79
CA GLU A 59 -14.70 -5.89 4.80
C GLU A 59 -13.27 -6.39 4.66
N ALA A 60 -12.28 -5.49 4.70
CA ALA A 60 -10.87 -5.88 4.66
C ALA A 60 -10.51 -6.85 5.79
N CYS A 61 -11.05 -6.65 7.00
CA CYS A 61 -10.91 -7.59 8.10
C CYS A 61 -11.49 -8.98 7.79
N ASP A 62 -12.63 -9.01 7.10
CA ASP A 62 -13.35 -10.26 6.85
C ASP A 62 -12.69 -11.08 5.73
N ILE A 63 -12.16 -10.40 4.69
CA ILE A 63 -11.58 -11.07 3.52
C ILE A 63 -10.06 -11.26 3.60
N TYR A 64 -9.38 -10.66 4.58
CA TYR A 64 -7.91 -10.76 4.73
C TYR A 64 -7.40 -12.20 4.70
N ALA A 65 -8.05 -13.08 5.46
CA ALA A 65 -7.65 -14.49 5.55
C ALA A 65 -7.68 -15.17 4.18
N ASP A 66 -8.70 -14.86 3.38
CA ASP A 66 -8.95 -15.50 2.09
C ASP A 66 -8.07 -14.93 0.95
N CYS A 67 -7.74 -13.65 1.03
CA CYS A 67 -7.10 -12.97 -0.09
C CYS A 67 -5.61 -12.70 0.10
N VAL A 68 -5.15 -12.57 1.34
CA VAL A 68 -3.80 -12.09 1.65
C VAL A 68 -2.99 -13.05 2.51
N ALA A 69 -3.61 -13.71 3.50
CA ALA A 69 -2.90 -14.45 4.53
C ALA A 69 -1.99 -15.56 3.98
N ASP A 70 -2.43 -16.29 2.95
CA ASP A 70 -1.66 -17.36 2.33
C ASP A 70 -0.35 -16.88 1.68
N LEU A 71 -0.29 -15.61 1.27
CA LEU A 71 0.93 -15.00 0.73
C LEU A 71 2.01 -14.76 1.81
N SER A 72 1.62 -14.79 3.09
CA SER A 72 2.51 -14.50 4.21
C SER A 72 3.44 -13.30 3.97
N PRO A 73 2.90 -12.12 3.63
CA PRO A 73 3.69 -11.02 3.09
C PRO A 73 4.81 -10.58 4.02
N GLU A 74 5.98 -10.31 3.47
CA GLU A 74 7.07 -9.64 4.19
C GLU A 74 6.75 -8.15 4.38
N THR A 75 6.05 -7.56 3.42
CA THR A 75 5.58 -6.18 3.47
C THR A 75 4.14 -6.11 2.98
N ILE A 76 3.29 -5.42 3.71
CA ILE A 76 1.92 -5.12 3.29
C ILE A 76 1.70 -3.61 3.30
N LEU A 77 1.10 -3.11 2.22
CA LEU A 77 0.71 -1.71 2.07
C LEU A 77 -0.80 -1.63 2.15
N LEU A 78 -1.30 -1.03 3.23
CA LEU A 78 -2.73 -0.83 3.47
C LEU A 78 -3.11 0.56 2.95
N HIS A 79 -3.88 0.61 1.86
CA HIS A 79 -4.39 1.83 1.26
C HIS A 79 -5.93 1.76 1.19
N ILE A 80 -6.56 1.87 2.36
CA ILE A 80 -8.01 1.75 2.50
C ILE A 80 -8.58 3.12 2.86
N GLU A 81 -9.05 3.82 1.84
CA GLU A 81 -9.59 5.19 1.92
C GLU A 81 -11.09 5.16 2.23
N ASP A 82 -11.46 4.56 3.35
CA ASP A 82 -12.86 4.39 3.76
C ASP A 82 -13.38 5.62 4.53
N GLU A 83 -13.58 6.71 3.78
CA GLU A 83 -14.06 7.98 4.33
C GLU A 83 -15.44 7.85 4.96
N GLU A 84 -16.33 7.05 4.36
CA GLU A 84 -17.70 6.89 4.84
C GLU A 84 -17.73 6.24 6.22
N SER A 85 -16.98 5.15 6.39
CA SER A 85 -16.86 4.51 7.70
C SER A 85 -16.21 5.42 8.75
N PHE A 86 -15.21 6.21 8.34
CA PHE A 86 -14.56 7.18 9.23
C PHE A 86 -15.54 8.27 9.68
N LYS A 87 -16.29 8.88 8.75
CA LYS A 87 -17.30 9.89 9.04
C LYS A 87 -18.44 9.34 9.92
N PHE A 88 -18.86 8.12 9.67
CA PHE A 88 -19.91 7.47 10.45
C PHE A 88 -19.48 7.21 11.89
N SER A 89 -18.26 6.68 12.10
CA SER A 89 -17.70 6.42 13.42
C SER A 89 -16.18 6.26 13.37
N ALA A 90 -15.44 7.32 13.69
CA ALA A 90 -13.99 7.30 13.79
C ALA A 90 -13.45 6.25 14.80
N GLY A 91 -14.21 5.99 15.88
CA GLY A 91 -13.87 4.98 16.88
C GLY A 91 -13.95 3.57 16.31
N LYS A 92 -15.05 3.23 15.58
CA LYS A 92 -15.21 1.94 14.92
C LYS A 92 -14.16 1.75 13.83
N PHE A 93 -13.96 2.76 12.99
CA PHE A 93 -12.91 2.76 11.96
C PHE A 93 -11.54 2.43 12.53
N THR A 94 -11.16 3.09 13.62
CA THR A 94 -9.89 2.84 14.32
C THR A 94 -9.79 1.40 14.84
N ASN A 95 -10.85 0.88 15.43
CA ASN A 95 -10.87 -0.47 15.96
C ASN A 95 -10.80 -1.53 14.84
N ASP A 96 -11.44 -1.29 13.71
CA ASP A 96 -11.37 -2.19 12.56
C ASP A 96 -9.94 -2.20 11.97
N TYR A 97 -9.26 -1.04 11.85
CA TYR A 97 -7.84 -1.00 11.48
C TYR A 97 -6.94 -1.79 12.45
N ARG A 98 -7.15 -1.63 13.76
CA ARG A 98 -6.41 -2.39 14.79
C ARG A 98 -6.65 -3.89 14.67
N LYS A 99 -7.89 -4.29 14.40
CA LYS A 99 -8.26 -5.69 14.15
C LYS A 99 -7.50 -6.24 12.96
N LEU A 100 -7.49 -5.53 11.82
CA LEU A 100 -6.75 -5.93 10.63
C LEU A 100 -5.24 -6.06 10.89
N ILE A 101 -4.62 -5.06 11.53
CA ILE A 101 -3.20 -5.08 11.90
C ILE A 101 -2.88 -6.29 12.80
N SER A 102 -3.76 -6.59 13.76
CA SER A 102 -3.63 -7.75 14.64
C SER A 102 -3.69 -9.07 13.87
N GLN A 103 -4.60 -9.19 12.89
CA GLN A 103 -4.69 -10.35 12.02
C GLN A 103 -3.40 -10.53 11.19
N ILE A 104 -2.88 -9.46 10.60
CA ILE A 104 -1.63 -9.48 9.84
C ILE A 104 -0.47 -9.97 10.71
N ARG A 105 -0.33 -9.42 11.91
CA ARG A 105 0.74 -9.81 12.85
C ARG A 105 0.60 -11.23 13.38
N LYS A 106 -0.63 -11.70 13.57
CA LYS A 106 -0.89 -13.09 13.94
C LYS A 106 -0.45 -14.05 12.85
N ASN A 107 -0.64 -13.68 11.60
CA ASN A 107 -0.23 -14.46 10.44
C ASN A 107 1.29 -14.42 10.22
N ASN A 108 1.88 -13.23 10.23
CA ASN A 108 3.33 -13.03 10.10
C ASN A 108 3.82 -11.92 11.04
N LYS A 109 4.42 -12.31 12.18
CA LYS A 109 4.93 -11.37 13.20
C LYS A 109 6.01 -10.41 12.69
N LYS A 110 6.71 -10.78 11.61
CA LYS A 110 7.78 -9.98 11.01
C LYS A 110 7.29 -9.12 9.85
N CYS A 111 6.00 -9.19 9.51
CA CYS A 111 5.44 -8.42 8.43
C CYS A 111 5.63 -6.92 8.69
N ARG A 112 6.21 -6.24 7.73
CA ARG A 112 6.33 -4.79 7.71
C ARG A 112 5.01 -4.21 7.21
N ILE A 113 4.36 -3.37 8.02
CA ILE A 113 3.03 -2.83 7.71
C ILE A 113 3.17 -1.34 7.42
N GLY A 114 2.82 -0.93 6.21
CA GLY A 114 2.70 0.46 5.81
C GLY A 114 1.23 0.86 5.71
N ILE A 115 0.83 1.91 6.40
CA ILE A 115 -0.47 2.55 6.22
C ILE A 115 -0.27 3.73 5.28
N VAL A 116 -0.90 3.68 4.12
CA VAL A 116 -0.77 4.70 3.07
C VAL A 116 -1.87 5.73 3.26
N SER A 117 -1.53 7.01 3.18
CA SER A 117 -2.50 8.11 3.29
C SER A 117 -3.38 8.19 2.04
N ALA A 118 -4.60 8.68 2.19
CA ALA A 118 -5.42 9.12 1.08
C ALA A 118 -4.80 10.33 0.36
N LYS A 119 -4.95 10.38 -0.98
CA LYS A 119 -4.54 11.53 -1.79
C LYS A 119 -5.43 12.74 -1.49
N ASN A 120 -4.83 13.90 -1.31
CA ASN A 120 -5.54 15.14 -0.96
C ASN A 120 -5.05 16.33 -1.78
N TYR A 121 -5.08 16.19 -3.09
CA TYR A 121 -4.53 17.21 -4.00
C TYR A 121 -5.36 18.50 -4.03
N ASP A 122 -6.64 18.41 -3.73
CA ASP A 122 -7.57 19.53 -3.71
C ASP A 122 -7.72 20.17 -2.32
N SER A 123 -6.85 19.78 -1.37
CA SER A 123 -6.85 20.30 0.01
C SER A 123 -8.20 20.11 0.74
N ASN A 124 -8.85 18.98 0.52
CA ASN A 124 -10.08 18.61 1.21
C ASN A 124 -9.83 18.41 2.70
N SER A 125 -10.58 19.13 3.55
CA SER A 125 -10.43 19.09 5.00
C SER A 125 -10.84 17.74 5.59
N GLU A 126 -11.81 17.04 5.02
CA GLU A 126 -12.27 15.72 5.49
C GLU A 126 -11.21 14.65 5.24
N ILE A 127 -10.57 14.67 4.06
CA ILE A 127 -9.45 13.78 3.73
C ILE A 127 -8.25 14.11 4.63
N ALA A 128 -8.02 15.39 4.96
CA ALA A 128 -6.96 15.76 5.88
C ALA A 128 -7.19 15.18 7.29
N GLU A 129 -8.43 15.18 7.79
CA GLU A 129 -8.77 14.55 9.07
C GLU A 129 -8.64 13.02 9.01
N LEU A 130 -9.08 12.38 7.93
CA LEU A 130 -8.86 10.96 7.70
C LEU A 130 -7.35 10.62 7.76
N ASN A 131 -6.52 11.40 7.06
CA ASN A 131 -5.07 11.19 7.06
C ASN A 131 -4.42 11.38 8.43
N LYS A 132 -4.90 12.33 9.24
CA LYS A 132 -4.48 12.46 10.65
C LYS A 132 -4.83 11.22 11.45
N GLN A 133 -6.03 10.67 11.24
CA GLN A 133 -6.45 9.44 11.92
C GLN A 133 -5.63 8.23 11.49
N LEU A 134 -5.37 8.08 10.18
CA LEU A 134 -4.50 7.01 9.66
C LEU A 134 -3.08 7.10 10.25
N LYS A 135 -2.54 8.32 10.32
CA LYS A 135 -1.24 8.56 10.98
C LYS A 135 -1.26 8.18 12.46
N TYR A 136 -2.30 8.58 13.18
CA TYR A 136 -2.47 8.22 14.60
C TYR A 136 -2.52 6.69 14.78
N ILE A 137 -3.24 5.97 13.92
CA ILE A 137 -3.30 4.51 13.94
C ILE A 137 -1.91 3.92 13.68
N ALA A 138 -1.20 4.42 12.66
CA ALA A 138 0.15 3.95 12.35
C ALA A 138 1.10 4.12 13.55
N ASP A 139 1.12 5.30 14.15
CA ASP A 139 1.97 5.61 15.30
C ASP A 139 1.61 4.74 16.52
N SER A 140 0.31 4.60 16.85
CA SER A 140 -0.16 3.82 18.00
C SER A 140 0.10 2.31 17.84
N GLU A 141 -0.02 1.80 16.62
CA GLU A 141 0.17 0.38 16.30
C GLU A 141 1.60 0.05 15.85
N LYS A 142 2.54 0.99 15.90
CA LYS A 142 3.93 0.81 15.46
C LYS A 142 4.02 0.30 14.02
N CYS A 143 3.20 0.86 13.15
CA CYS A 143 3.25 0.70 11.69
C CYS A 143 3.97 1.90 11.06
N GLU A 144 4.40 1.77 9.82
CA GLU A 144 4.95 2.91 9.08
C GLU A 144 3.81 3.70 8.44
N PHE A 145 3.80 5.02 8.60
CA PHE A 145 2.89 5.90 7.87
C PHE A 145 3.54 6.37 6.57
N CYS A 146 2.89 6.12 5.44
CA CYS A 146 3.38 6.46 4.11
C CYS A 146 2.53 7.57 3.53
N ASP A 147 3.05 8.79 3.55
CA ASP A 147 2.31 9.98 3.13
C ASP A 147 2.43 10.23 1.63
N ILE A 148 1.31 10.10 0.92
CA ILE A 148 1.12 10.47 -0.49
C ILE A 148 0.06 11.55 -0.67
N SER A 149 -0.37 12.21 0.41
CA SER A 149 -1.45 13.20 0.40
C SER A 149 -1.13 14.42 -0.47
N GLN A 150 0.15 14.73 -0.65
CA GLN A 150 0.58 15.86 -1.44
C GLN A 150 1.19 15.43 -2.77
N LYS A 151 0.73 16.06 -3.86
CA LYS A 151 1.32 15.89 -5.18
C LYS A 151 2.77 16.36 -5.16
N ARG A 152 3.70 15.49 -5.52
CA ARG A 152 5.08 15.91 -5.75
C ARG A 152 5.22 16.38 -7.19
N VAL A 153 5.55 17.65 -7.35
CA VAL A 153 6.05 18.16 -8.63
C VAL A 153 7.53 17.76 -8.72
N TRP A 154 7.83 16.76 -9.54
CA TRP A 154 9.19 16.38 -9.86
C TRP A 154 9.70 17.31 -10.97
N ASN A 155 10.79 18.02 -10.75
CA ASN A 155 11.47 18.64 -11.86
C ASN A 155 12.27 17.58 -12.67
N PRO A 156 12.63 17.86 -13.94
CA PRO A 156 13.36 16.87 -14.76
C PRO A 156 14.68 16.41 -14.15
N GLN A 157 15.33 17.22 -13.35
CA GLN A 157 16.59 16.87 -12.69
C GLN A 157 16.31 15.88 -11.53
N GLN A 158 15.29 16.12 -10.73
CA GLN A 158 14.88 15.20 -9.66
C GLN A 158 14.44 13.84 -10.22
N THR A 159 13.80 13.82 -11.39
CA THR A 159 13.46 12.56 -12.08
C THR A 159 14.72 11.80 -12.49
N LYS A 160 15.74 12.51 -13.05
CA LYS A 160 17.04 11.89 -13.36
C LYS A 160 17.73 11.37 -12.11
N ASP A 161 17.69 12.11 -11.02
CA ASP A 161 18.31 11.71 -9.75
C ASP A 161 17.63 10.48 -9.16
N ILE A 162 16.30 10.34 -9.31
CA ILE A 162 15.56 9.16 -8.86
C ILE A 162 15.84 7.98 -9.75
N VAL A 163 15.80 8.14 -11.07
CA VAL A 163 16.17 7.08 -12.01
C VAL A 163 17.62 6.66 -11.76
N SER A 164 18.53 7.61 -11.61
CA SER A 164 19.92 7.37 -11.25
C SER A 164 20.06 6.70 -9.88
N PHE A 165 19.31 7.12 -8.88
CA PHE A 165 19.27 6.51 -7.56
C PHE A 165 18.71 5.08 -7.61
N VAL A 166 17.66 4.83 -8.36
CA VAL A 166 17.10 3.50 -8.58
C VAL A 166 18.09 2.59 -9.32
N TYR A 167 18.77 3.10 -10.36
CA TYR A 167 19.81 2.36 -11.07
C TYR A 167 21.05 2.11 -10.18
N ASN A 168 21.49 3.09 -9.42
CA ASN A 168 22.66 2.95 -8.54
C ASN A 168 22.42 2.03 -7.34
N ILE A 169 21.20 1.98 -6.80
CA ILE A 169 20.81 0.99 -5.78
C ILE A 169 20.88 -0.44 -6.35
N GLY A 170 20.60 -0.62 -7.65
CA GLY A 170 20.73 -1.93 -8.31
C GLY A 170 22.18 -2.42 -8.45
N PHE A 171 23.17 -1.52 -8.43
CA PHE A 171 24.57 -1.84 -8.74
C PHE A 171 25.52 -1.81 -7.54
N VAL A 172 25.19 -1.16 -6.45
CA VAL A 172 26.15 -0.88 -5.36
C VAL A 172 25.65 -1.39 -4.01
N HIS A 173 25.70 -2.63 -3.78
CA HIS A 173 25.48 -3.43 -2.57
C HIS A 173 24.14 -4.14 -2.45
N PRO A 174 24.13 -5.41 -2.06
CA PRO A 174 22.98 -6.00 -1.42
C PRO A 174 22.77 -5.22 -0.11
N LEU A 175 21.89 -4.23 -0.15
CA LEU A 175 21.59 -3.41 1.02
C LEU A 175 21.10 -4.35 2.13
N LYS A 176 21.87 -4.45 3.18
CA LYS A 176 21.42 -5.02 4.45
C LYS A 176 20.21 -4.25 5.04
N ASN A 177 19.91 -3.09 4.51
CA ASN A 177 18.80 -2.23 4.91
C ASN A 177 17.69 -2.31 3.87
N LYS A 178 16.51 -2.72 4.30
CA LYS A 178 15.30 -2.70 3.50
C LYS A 178 15.06 -1.26 2.99
N ARG A 179 14.60 -1.15 1.73
CA ARG A 179 14.23 0.14 1.11
C ARG A 179 13.25 0.88 2.04
N PRO A 180 13.40 2.20 2.24
CA PRO A 180 12.42 2.99 2.97
C PRO A 180 11.03 2.79 2.37
N LEU A 181 10.03 2.55 3.22
CA LEU A 181 8.69 2.19 2.74
C LEU A 181 8.03 3.35 1.99
N ASN A 182 8.29 4.58 2.42
CA ASN A 182 7.85 5.78 1.72
C ASN A 182 8.32 5.85 0.26
N ASP A 183 9.56 5.44 -0.02
CA ASP A 183 10.09 5.46 -1.39
C ASP A 183 9.40 4.39 -2.23
N LEU A 184 9.20 3.19 -1.68
CA LEU A 184 8.46 2.12 -2.33
C LEU A 184 7.02 2.54 -2.64
N VAL A 185 6.31 3.10 -1.66
CA VAL A 185 4.93 3.56 -1.82
C VAL A 185 4.82 4.62 -2.90
N ARG A 186 5.73 5.58 -2.93
CA ARG A 186 5.73 6.62 -3.98
C ARG A 186 5.95 6.06 -5.38
N LEU A 187 6.83 5.07 -5.53
CA LEU A 187 7.04 4.39 -6.81
C LEU A 187 5.79 3.64 -7.28
N LEU A 188 5.03 3.04 -6.37
CA LEU A 188 3.89 2.22 -6.72
C LEU A 188 2.58 3.01 -6.89
N PHE A 189 2.33 4.01 -6.04
CA PHE A 189 1.05 4.71 -5.98
C PHE A 189 1.02 6.08 -6.68
N CYS A 190 2.19 6.67 -6.96
CA CYS A 190 2.28 8.02 -7.51
C CYS A 190 2.82 8.04 -8.96
N VAL A 191 2.77 6.92 -9.68
CA VAL A 191 3.26 6.84 -11.08
C VAL A 191 2.49 7.80 -11.99
N ASN A 192 1.18 7.92 -11.81
CA ASN A 192 0.33 8.78 -12.62
C ASN A 192 0.42 10.27 -12.22
N ASP A 193 1.05 10.59 -11.09
CA ASP A 193 1.21 11.96 -10.63
C ASP A 193 2.40 12.68 -11.30
N HIS A 194 3.18 11.95 -12.07
CA HIS A 194 4.26 12.49 -12.86
C HIS A 194 3.67 13.21 -14.09
N SER A 195 3.47 14.51 -13.99
CA SER A 195 3.24 15.34 -15.18
C SER A 195 4.55 15.32 -15.99
N TYR A 196 4.62 14.46 -16.98
CA TYR A 196 5.60 14.59 -18.04
C TYR A 196 5.27 15.89 -18.78
N THR A 197 5.89 16.98 -18.42
CA THR A 197 5.98 18.14 -19.31
C THR A 197 6.90 17.71 -20.44
N ARG A 198 6.29 17.45 -21.59
CA ARG A 198 7.00 17.28 -22.85
C ARG A 198 7.74 18.56 -23.23
#